data_4d335e328ec7695ef1ef54507bdd42c0
#
_entry.id   4d335e328ec7695ef1ef54507bdd42c0
#
_cell.length_a   1.000
_cell.length_b   1.000
_cell.length_c   1.000
_cell.angle_alpha   90.00
_cell.angle_beta   90.00
_cell.angle_gamma   90.00
#
_symmetry.space_group_name_H-M   'P 1'
#
loop_
_entity.id
_entity.type
_entity.pdbx_description
1 polymer ?
#
loop_
_entity_poly.entity_id
_entity_poly.type
_entity_poly.pdbx_seq_one_letter_code
_entity_poly.pdbx_strand_id
1 'polypeptide(L)'
;MSVCIRIKDAVKKYGDNTIISDLSLNIKEGEFFTLLGPSGCGKTTLLRMIAGFNSIEGGDFYFNDKRINDIDPSKRNIGMVFQNYAIFPHMTVRDNVSFGLKNRKESKETIQKETDEFMKLMHISEYADRMPDRLSGGQQQRVALARALVIKPDVLLMDEPLSNLDAKLRVEMRTVIKEIQHTVGITNVYVTHDQEEAMAVSDRIAVMNKGDIQQVGTPKDIYQRPANLFVATFIGRSNVLDGELRIENGKPVLHFHAGASITLDNVRAEECKNQPVKISVRPEEFILDASTDATGLKATVDSSVFLGLNTHYFAHTDDGDKIEIIQESQIDSIIPDGTVVRLGVKTEKINVFDAEGKQNLLEGVRNDNAV
;
A
#
# COMPACT_ATOMS: atom_id res chain seq x y z
N MET A 1 12.91 -21.86 -5.61
CA MET A 1 11.71 -21.92 -6.48
C MET A 1 10.65 -21.08 -5.79
N SER A 2 9.98 -20.22 -6.52
CA SER A 2 8.90 -19.39 -5.98
C SER A 2 7.60 -20.18 -5.87
N VAL A 3 6.66 -19.77 -5.02
CA VAL A 3 5.35 -20.44 -4.84
C VAL A 3 4.23 -19.40 -4.77
N CYS A 4 3.03 -19.76 -5.21
CA CYS A 4 1.85 -18.96 -4.90
C CYS A 4 1.39 -19.21 -3.45
N ILE A 5 0.73 -18.21 -2.86
CA ILE A 5 0.15 -18.32 -1.51
C ILE A 5 -1.36 -18.18 -1.66
N ARG A 6 -2.10 -19.19 -1.18
CA ARG A 6 -3.56 -19.17 -1.16
C ARG A 6 -4.06 -19.30 0.27
N ILE A 7 -4.88 -18.34 0.68
CA ILE A 7 -5.51 -18.29 2.00
C ILE A 7 -7.02 -18.38 1.78
N LYS A 8 -7.69 -19.26 2.50
CA LYS A 8 -9.14 -19.45 2.43
C LYS A 8 -9.76 -19.34 3.81
N ASP A 9 -10.75 -18.48 3.95
CA ASP A 9 -11.63 -18.33 5.11
C ASP A 9 -10.84 -18.23 6.43
N ALA A 10 -9.72 -17.50 6.41
CA ALA A 10 -8.82 -17.39 7.56
C ALA A 10 -9.49 -16.73 8.74
N VAL A 11 -9.36 -17.35 9.90
CA VAL A 11 -9.86 -16.84 11.18
C VAL A 11 -8.71 -16.73 12.17
N LYS A 12 -8.59 -15.56 12.83
CA LYS A 12 -7.65 -15.34 13.93
C LYS A 12 -8.35 -14.73 15.14
N LYS A 13 -8.19 -15.39 16.29
CA LYS A 13 -8.72 -14.93 17.57
C LYS A 13 -7.62 -14.87 18.64
N TYR A 14 -7.73 -13.90 19.54
CA TYR A 14 -6.98 -13.83 20.78
C TYR A 14 -7.98 -13.75 21.95
N GLY A 15 -8.21 -14.87 22.62
CA GLY A 15 -9.32 -15.00 23.56
C GLY A 15 -10.65 -14.74 22.85
N ASP A 16 -11.44 -13.82 23.38
CA ASP A 16 -12.74 -13.45 22.81
C ASP A 16 -12.64 -12.42 21.67
N ASN A 17 -11.44 -11.86 21.45
CA ASN A 17 -11.26 -10.82 20.44
C ASN A 17 -10.90 -11.44 19.07
N THR A 18 -11.78 -11.28 18.08
CA THR A 18 -11.55 -11.70 16.70
C THR A 18 -10.81 -10.58 15.95
N ILE A 19 -9.60 -10.88 15.47
CA ILE A 19 -8.77 -9.95 14.69
C ILE A 19 -9.01 -10.11 13.19
N ILE A 20 -9.20 -11.35 12.74
CA ILE A 20 -9.54 -11.71 11.36
C ILE A 20 -10.71 -12.68 11.44
N SER A 21 -11.82 -12.37 10.78
CA SER A 21 -13.07 -13.13 10.92
C SER A 21 -13.33 -14.10 9.77
N ASP A 22 -12.97 -13.72 8.56
CA ASP A 22 -13.19 -14.48 7.31
C ASP A 22 -12.38 -13.84 6.19
N LEU A 23 -11.08 -14.16 6.12
CA LEU A 23 -10.19 -13.55 5.13
C LEU A 23 -9.75 -14.57 4.11
N SER A 24 -10.04 -14.30 2.85
CA SER A 24 -9.53 -15.06 1.72
C SER A 24 -8.63 -14.19 0.84
N LEU A 25 -7.51 -14.75 0.36
CA LEU A 25 -6.51 -14.01 -0.39
C LEU A 25 -5.70 -14.94 -1.28
N ASN A 26 -5.38 -14.49 -2.49
CA ASN A 26 -4.49 -15.18 -3.41
C ASN A 26 -3.32 -14.29 -3.82
N ILE A 27 -2.09 -14.73 -3.55
CA ILE A 27 -0.84 -14.08 -3.93
C ILE A 27 -0.18 -14.94 -5.00
N LYS A 28 0.14 -14.35 -6.14
CA LYS A 28 0.69 -15.06 -7.29
C LYS A 28 2.17 -15.41 -7.06
N GLU A 29 2.63 -16.43 -7.76
CA GLU A 29 4.05 -16.82 -7.77
C GLU A 29 4.92 -15.66 -8.30
N GLY A 30 6.03 -15.38 -7.62
CA GLY A 30 6.98 -14.33 -7.98
C GLY A 30 6.48 -12.90 -7.78
N GLU A 31 5.30 -12.72 -7.20
CA GLU A 31 4.68 -11.40 -7.00
C GLU A 31 5.28 -10.66 -5.80
N PHE A 32 5.44 -9.36 -5.95
CA PHE A 32 5.66 -8.45 -4.83
C PHE A 32 4.30 -7.97 -4.30
N PHE A 33 3.80 -8.64 -3.28
CA PHE A 33 2.49 -8.38 -2.71
C PHE A 33 2.59 -7.62 -1.39
N THR A 34 1.82 -6.53 -1.23
CA THR A 34 1.84 -5.72 -0.02
C THR A 34 0.52 -5.76 0.73
N LEU A 35 0.60 -5.97 2.04
CA LEU A 35 -0.49 -5.75 2.99
C LEU A 35 -0.37 -4.34 3.54
N LEU A 36 -1.30 -3.46 3.19
CA LEU A 36 -1.33 -2.04 3.58
C LEU A 36 -2.58 -1.75 4.41
N GLY A 37 -2.48 -0.91 5.43
CA GLY A 37 -3.63 -0.53 6.25
C GLY A 37 -3.22 0.18 7.54
N PRO A 38 -4.18 0.73 8.30
CA PRO A 38 -3.91 1.39 9.57
C PRO A 38 -3.31 0.42 10.61
N SER A 39 -2.71 0.99 11.65
CA SER A 39 -2.18 0.20 12.77
C SER A 39 -3.29 -0.64 13.41
N GLY A 40 -2.98 -1.89 13.75
CA GLY A 40 -3.94 -2.80 14.39
C GLY A 40 -4.98 -3.46 13.46
N CYS A 41 -4.95 -3.25 12.14
CA CYS A 41 -5.91 -3.89 11.23
C CYS A 41 -5.63 -5.35 10.88
N GLY A 42 -4.59 -6.01 11.46
CA GLY A 42 -4.33 -7.44 11.28
C GLY A 42 -3.19 -7.82 10.33
N LYS A 43 -2.49 -6.88 9.68
CA LYS A 43 -1.40 -7.14 8.69
C LYS A 43 -0.29 -8.05 9.23
N THR A 44 0.38 -7.63 10.31
CA THR A 44 1.45 -8.40 10.97
C THR A 44 0.91 -9.75 11.50
N THR A 45 -0.34 -9.77 11.95
CA THR A 45 -1.01 -11.00 12.40
C THR A 45 -1.12 -11.99 11.24
N LEU A 46 -1.61 -11.56 10.08
CA LEU A 46 -1.72 -12.38 8.88
C LEU A 46 -0.34 -12.85 8.38
N LEU A 47 0.64 -11.94 8.33
CA LEU A 47 2.02 -12.29 7.98
C LEU A 47 2.59 -13.40 8.89
N ARG A 48 2.36 -13.29 10.19
CA ARG A 48 2.81 -14.29 11.19
C ARG A 48 2.05 -15.60 11.10
N MET A 49 0.80 -15.61 10.65
CA MET A 49 0.06 -16.84 10.33
C MET A 49 0.68 -17.56 9.12
N ILE A 50 1.02 -16.82 8.06
CA ILE A 50 1.75 -17.35 6.88
C ILE A 50 3.10 -17.93 7.33
N ALA A 51 3.81 -17.22 8.20
CA ALA A 51 5.11 -17.68 8.74
C ALA A 51 4.98 -18.89 9.68
N GLY A 52 3.81 -19.14 10.27
CA GLY A 52 3.57 -20.18 11.26
C GLY A 52 3.93 -19.79 12.70
N PHE A 53 4.15 -18.51 12.97
CA PHE A 53 4.39 -18.01 14.32
C PHE A 53 3.10 -17.76 15.11
N ASN A 54 1.98 -17.60 14.40
CA ASN A 54 0.65 -17.51 14.99
C ASN A 54 -0.16 -18.73 14.62
N SER A 55 -0.96 -19.24 15.56
CA SER A 55 -1.97 -20.25 15.31
C SER A 55 -3.05 -19.74 14.34
N ILE A 56 -3.66 -20.68 13.63
CA ILE A 56 -4.76 -20.43 12.70
C ILE A 56 -5.98 -21.10 13.34
N GLU A 57 -6.98 -20.29 13.77
CA GLU A 57 -8.19 -20.78 14.44
C GLU A 57 -9.23 -21.29 13.45
N GLY A 58 -9.16 -20.84 12.18
CA GLY A 58 -10.02 -21.32 11.09
C GLY A 58 -9.44 -21.04 9.73
N GLY A 59 -9.95 -21.74 8.72
CA GLY A 59 -9.50 -21.62 7.35
C GLY A 59 -8.23 -22.38 7.03
N ASP A 60 -7.78 -22.25 5.78
CA ASP A 60 -6.68 -23.01 5.25
C ASP A 60 -5.65 -22.13 4.52
N PHE A 61 -4.37 -22.41 4.74
CA PHE A 61 -3.24 -21.74 4.12
C PHE A 61 -2.47 -22.73 3.25
N TYR A 62 -2.13 -22.33 2.03
CA TYR A 62 -1.43 -23.17 1.07
C TYR A 62 -0.23 -22.45 0.45
N PHE A 63 0.86 -23.19 0.26
CA PHE A 63 1.95 -22.87 -0.68
C PHE A 63 1.79 -23.80 -1.89
N ASN A 64 1.43 -23.25 -3.04
CA ASN A 64 0.92 -24.00 -4.18
C ASN A 64 -0.28 -24.88 -3.74
N ASP A 65 -0.16 -26.21 -3.89
CA ASP A 65 -1.19 -27.17 -3.46
C ASP A 65 -0.93 -27.76 -2.07
N LYS A 66 0.16 -27.37 -1.41
CA LYS A 66 0.54 -27.89 -0.11
C LYS A 66 -0.08 -27.08 1.00
N ARG A 67 -0.99 -27.66 1.79
CA ARG A 67 -1.52 -27.07 3.01
C ARG A 67 -0.41 -26.90 4.05
N ILE A 68 -0.29 -25.70 4.64
CA ILE A 68 0.81 -25.36 5.56
C ILE A 68 0.37 -25.11 7.02
N ASN A 69 -0.91 -25.23 7.35
CA ASN A 69 -1.43 -24.93 8.69
C ASN A 69 -0.64 -25.61 9.80
N ASP A 70 -0.36 -26.91 9.63
CA ASP A 70 0.26 -27.78 10.64
C ASP A 70 1.78 -27.94 10.43
N ILE A 71 2.37 -27.18 9.50
CA ILE A 71 3.80 -27.21 9.23
C ILE A 71 4.51 -26.24 10.18
N ASP A 72 5.47 -26.76 10.93
CA ASP A 72 6.36 -25.98 11.78
C ASP A 72 7.05 -24.84 10.99
N PRO A 73 7.21 -23.64 11.54
CA PRO A 73 7.85 -22.50 10.86
C PRO A 73 9.21 -22.85 10.24
N SER A 74 10.03 -23.65 10.93
CA SER A 74 11.35 -24.06 10.44
C SER A 74 11.33 -24.92 9.19
N LYS A 75 10.17 -25.52 8.87
CA LYS A 75 9.95 -26.42 7.73
C LYS A 75 9.15 -25.78 6.59
N ARG A 76 8.72 -24.51 6.73
CA ARG A 76 7.97 -23.81 5.68
C ARG A 76 8.84 -23.24 4.56
N ASN A 77 10.15 -23.33 4.68
CA ASN A 77 11.14 -22.78 3.73
C ASN A 77 10.90 -21.30 3.41
N ILE A 78 10.71 -20.47 4.43
CA ILE A 78 10.50 -19.05 4.32
C ILE A 78 11.74 -18.26 4.75
N GLY A 79 11.97 -17.10 4.11
CA GLY A 79 12.85 -16.04 4.62
C GLY A 79 12.01 -15.00 5.32
N MET A 80 12.49 -14.47 6.44
CA MET A 80 11.79 -13.40 7.15
C MET A 80 12.70 -12.25 7.55
N VAL A 81 12.25 -11.03 7.29
CA VAL A 81 12.87 -9.79 7.73
C VAL A 81 11.92 -9.10 8.70
N PHE A 82 12.38 -8.88 9.92
CA PHE A 82 11.62 -8.23 10.99
C PHE A 82 11.86 -6.72 10.99
N GLN A 83 10.96 -5.97 11.60
CA GLN A 83 11.02 -4.53 11.76
C GLN A 83 12.34 -4.04 12.39
N ASN A 84 12.88 -4.77 13.36
CA ASN A 84 14.14 -4.48 14.04
C ASN A 84 15.33 -5.22 13.42
N TYR A 85 15.19 -5.73 12.18
CA TYR A 85 16.17 -6.53 11.43
C TYR A 85 16.57 -7.85 12.13
N ALA A 86 16.47 -7.96 13.42
CA ALA A 86 16.80 -9.13 14.26
C ALA A 86 18.19 -9.73 13.94
N ILE A 87 19.18 -8.89 13.63
CA ILE A 87 20.55 -9.31 13.34
C ILE A 87 21.18 -9.81 14.64
N PHE A 88 22.00 -10.87 14.56
CA PHE A 88 22.74 -11.41 15.70
C PHE A 88 23.91 -10.48 16.07
N PRO A 89 23.86 -9.76 17.22
CA PRO A 89 24.82 -8.72 17.53
C PRO A 89 26.23 -9.24 17.85
N HIS A 90 26.33 -10.51 18.18
CA HIS A 90 27.58 -11.21 18.52
C HIS A 90 28.24 -11.96 17.36
N MET A 91 27.73 -11.77 16.15
CA MET A 91 28.22 -12.38 14.91
C MET A 91 28.63 -11.31 13.91
N THR A 92 29.68 -11.58 13.13
CA THR A 92 30.07 -10.74 12.01
C THR A 92 28.97 -10.70 10.92
N VAL A 93 29.07 -9.78 9.96
CA VAL A 93 28.17 -9.75 8.78
C VAL A 93 28.18 -11.10 8.06
N ARG A 94 29.36 -11.65 7.77
CA ARG A 94 29.53 -12.96 7.13
C ARG A 94 28.84 -14.08 7.92
N ASP A 95 29.02 -14.09 9.25
CA ASP A 95 28.42 -15.11 10.09
C ASP A 95 26.91 -14.98 10.18
N ASN A 96 26.38 -13.76 10.21
CA ASN A 96 24.95 -13.50 10.13
C ASN A 96 24.35 -14.04 8.84
N VAL A 97 24.95 -13.70 7.69
CA VAL A 97 24.46 -14.17 6.37
C VAL A 97 24.54 -15.70 6.27
N SER A 98 25.67 -16.31 6.66
CA SER A 98 25.88 -17.76 6.54
C SER A 98 25.09 -18.61 7.55
N PHE A 99 24.47 -17.98 8.57
CA PHE A 99 23.85 -18.69 9.70
C PHE A 99 22.82 -19.74 9.28
N GLY A 100 21.92 -19.39 8.36
CA GLY A 100 20.88 -20.31 7.88
C GLY A 100 21.44 -21.52 7.16
N LEU A 101 22.48 -21.35 6.34
CA LEU A 101 23.15 -22.44 5.63
C LEU A 101 23.91 -23.37 6.59
N LYS A 102 24.56 -22.79 7.62
CA LYS A 102 25.21 -23.58 8.69
C LYS A 102 24.19 -24.44 9.44
N ASN A 103 23.02 -23.89 9.77
CA ASN A 103 21.93 -24.64 10.43
C ASN A 103 21.36 -25.78 9.55
N ARG A 104 21.33 -25.57 8.23
CA ARG A 104 20.95 -26.63 7.27
C ARG A 104 22.02 -27.66 7.05
N LYS A 105 23.19 -27.49 7.66
CA LYS A 105 24.37 -28.39 7.55
C LYS A 105 24.86 -28.53 6.11
N GLU A 106 24.78 -27.46 5.33
CA GLU A 106 25.32 -27.39 3.97
C GLU A 106 26.85 -27.61 3.98
N SER A 107 27.42 -27.97 2.83
CA SER A 107 28.87 -28.13 2.70
C SER A 107 29.59 -26.78 2.92
N LYS A 108 30.83 -26.82 3.42
CA LYS A 108 31.64 -25.61 3.61
C LYS A 108 31.81 -24.82 2.31
N GLU A 109 31.96 -25.52 1.20
CA GLU A 109 32.08 -24.92 -0.13
C GLU A 109 30.80 -24.18 -0.53
N THR A 110 29.63 -24.82 -0.35
CA THR A 110 28.30 -24.19 -0.60
C THR A 110 28.11 -22.98 0.29
N ILE A 111 28.40 -23.09 1.60
CA ILE A 111 28.28 -21.98 2.55
C ILE A 111 29.13 -20.79 2.09
N GLN A 112 30.39 -21.01 1.75
CA GLN A 112 31.29 -19.96 1.28
C GLN A 112 30.75 -19.29 0.02
N LYS A 113 30.47 -20.08 -1.01
CA LYS A 113 29.99 -19.61 -2.32
C LYS A 113 28.72 -18.78 -2.20
N GLU A 114 27.68 -19.34 -1.60
CA GLU A 114 26.38 -18.69 -1.51
C GLU A 114 26.45 -17.43 -0.61
N THR A 115 27.22 -17.47 0.49
CA THR A 115 27.42 -16.30 1.34
C THR A 115 28.09 -15.16 0.60
N ASP A 116 29.16 -15.46 -0.15
CA ASP A 116 29.89 -14.43 -0.93
C ASP A 116 29.01 -13.87 -2.05
N GLU A 117 28.21 -14.72 -2.72
CA GLU A 117 27.26 -14.31 -3.77
C GLU A 117 26.20 -13.34 -3.23
N PHE A 118 25.52 -13.69 -2.13
CA PHE A 118 24.49 -12.84 -1.54
C PHE A 118 25.04 -11.58 -0.88
N MET A 119 26.25 -11.63 -0.30
CA MET A 119 26.92 -10.42 0.19
C MET A 119 27.26 -9.46 -0.95
N LYS A 120 27.69 -9.97 -2.10
CA LYS A 120 27.94 -9.17 -3.31
C LYS A 120 26.65 -8.58 -3.87
N LEU A 121 25.58 -9.37 -3.97
CA LEU A 121 24.26 -8.93 -4.43
C LEU A 121 23.72 -7.77 -3.57
N MET A 122 23.95 -7.83 -2.26
CA MET A 122 23.52 -6.80 -1.29
C MET A 122 24.50 -5.64 -1.14
N HIS A 123 25.64 -5.64 -1.85
CA HIS A 123 26.70 -4.64 -1.73
C HIS A 123 27.21 -4.47 -0.29
N ILE A 124 27.43 -5.58 0.43
CA ILE A 124 27.92 -5.60 1.81
C ILE A 124 29.22 -6.41 1.98
N SER A 125 29.88 -6.81 0.89
CA SER A 125 31.09 -7.64 0.94
C SER A 125 32.25 -6.96 1.67
N GLU A 126 32.39 -5.63 1.56
CA GLU A 126 33.42 -4.84 2.26
C GLU A 126 33.25 -4.81 3.80
N TYR A 127 32.03 -5.17 4.28
CA TYR A 127 31.71 -5.20 5.70
C TYR A 127 31.74 -6.60 6.31
N ALA A 128 32.22 -7.62 5.56
CA ALA A 128 32.17 -9.04 5.91
C ALA A 128 32.56 -9.35 7.36
N ASP A 129 33.65 -8.75 7.81
CA ASP A 129 34.24 -9.00 9.13
C ASP A 129 33.79 -7.99 10.21
N ARG A 130 32.90 -7.04 9.87
CA ARG A 130 32.38 -6.07 10.83
C ARG A 130 31.27 -6.67 11.67
N MET A 131 31.17 -6.17 12.90
CA MET A 131 30.05 -6.45 13.79
C MET A 131 28.87 -5.51 13.48
N PRO A 132 27.61 -5.88 13.76
CA PRO A 132 26.42 -5.10 13.44
C PRO A 132 26.39 -3.69 14.05
N ASP A 133 26.98 -3.48 15.21
CA ASP A 133 27.07 -2.18 15.88
C ASP A 133 27.87 -1.13 15.10
N ARG A 134 28.71 -1.58 14.17
CA ARG A 134 29.51 -0.72 13.28
C ARG A 134 28.89 -0.47 11.91
N LEU A 135 27.61 -0.77 11.76
CA LEU A 135 26.87 -0.65 10.50
C LEU A 135 25.79 0.43 10.62
N SER A 136 25.55 1.16 9.52
CA SER A 136 24.36 2.02 9.41
C SER A 136 23.07 1.19 9.36
N GLY A 137 21.92 1.81 9.62
CA GLY A 137 20.62 1.14 9.56
C GLY A 137 20.37 0.45 8.20
N GLY A 138 20.68 1.11 7.08
CA GLY A 138 20.55 0.51 5.74
C GLY A 138 21.51 -0.64 5.49
N GLN A 139 22.74 -0.59 6.04
CA GLN A 139 23.67 -1.73 5.96
C GLN A 139 23.16 -2.92 6.78
N GLN A 140 22.63 -2.66 7.99
CA GLN A 140 22.00 -3.69 8.83
C GLN A 140 20.82 -4.34 8.11
N GLN A 141 19.98 -3.56 7.46
CA GLN A 141 18.85 -4.07 6.68
C GLN A 141 19.32 -4.96 5.51
N ARG A 142 20.35 -4.55 4.76
CA ARG A 142 20.94 -5.37 3.70
C ARG A 142 21.49 -6.70 4.23
N VAL A 143 22.08 -6.70 5.42
CA VAL A 143 22.51 -7.93 6.11
C VAL A 143 21.32 -8.82 6.45
N ALA A 144 20.22 -8.25 6.96
CA ALA A 144 19.00 -9.01 7.26
C ALA A 144 18.37 -9.63 6.00
N LEU A 145 18.33 -8.87 4.89
CA LEU A 145 17.86 -9.36 3.60
C LEU A 145 18.77 -10.49 3.05
N ALA A 146 20.10 -10.29 3.07
CA ALA A 146 21.05 -11.33 2.66
C ALA A 146 20.86 -12.62 3.46
N ARG A 147 20.72 -12.51 4.79
CA ARG A 147 20.48 -13.65 5.68
C ARG A 147 19.17 -14.37 5.37
N ALA A 148 18.12 -13.63 5.06
CA ALA A 148 16.82 -14.22 4.73
C ALA A 148 16.82 -14.92 3.36
N LEU A 149 17.58 -14.41 2.39
CA LEU A 149 17.58 -14.90 1.01
C LEU A 149 18.64 -15.95 0.70
N VAL A 150 19.77 -16.00 1.45
CA VAL A 150 20.89 -16.92 1.18
C VAL A 150 20.46 -18.39 1.24
N ILE A 151 19.43 -18.69 2.03
CA ILE A 151 18.85 -20.04 2.16
C ILE A 151 17.94 -20.42 0.98
N LYS A 152 17.80 -19.54 -0.04
CA LYS A 152 16.93 -19.70 -1.20
C LYS A 152 15.51 -20.13 -0.80
N PRO A 153 14.80 -19.29 -0.04
CA PRO A 153 13.46 -19.61 0.43
C PRO A 153 12.43 -19.58 -0.71
N ASP A 154 11.27 -20.22 -0.51
CA ASP A 154 10.16 -20.21 -1.45
C ASP A 154 9.36 -18.90 -1.38
N VAL A 155 9.34 -18.28 -0.19
CA VAL A 155 8.63 -17.01 0.11
C VAL A 155 9.51 -16.13 0.98
N LEU A 156 9.54 -14.83 0.68
CA LEU A 156 10.12 -13.79 1.53
C LEU A 156 9.00 -13.01 2.23
N LEU A 157 9.05 -12.97 3.56
CA LEU A 157 8.13 -12.22 4.40
C LEU A 157 8.84 -11.02 5.01
N MET A 158 8.28 -9.83 4.90
CA MET A 158 8.88 -8.61 5.45
C MET A 158 7.86 -7.85 6.31
N ASP A 159 8.15 -7.68 7.60
CA ASP A 159 7.31 -6.98 8.58
C ASP A 159 7.87 -5.58 8.84
N GLU A 160 7.34 -4.57 8.18
CA GLU A 160 7.74 -3.14 8.26
C GLU A 160 9.26 -2.90 8.18
N PRO A 161 9.95 -3.44 7.16
CA PRO A 161 11.43 -3.48 7.16
C PRO A 161 12.09 -2.10 7.01
N LEU A 162 11.37 -1.06 6.58
CA LEU A 162 11.90 0.29 6.35
C LEU A 162 11.58 1.29 7.47
N SER A 163 10.77 0.90 8.46
CA SER A 163 10.25 1.81 9.49
C SER A 163 11.33 2.49 10.34
N ASN A 164 12.49 1.85 10.53
CA ASN A 164 13.59 2.36 11.35
C ASN A 164 14.64 3.16 10.56
N LEU A 165 14.38 3.49 9.29
CA LEU A 165 15.26 4.27 8.44
C LEU A 165 14.81 5.72 8.32
N ASP A 166 15.77 6.64 8.13
CA ASP A 166 15.48 8.01 7.74
C ASP A 166 14.84 8.09 6.33
N ALA A 167 14.22 9.22 6.01
CA ALA A 167 13.44 9.38 4.77
C ALA A 167 14.28 9.15 3.49
N LYS A 168 15.53 9.65 3.46
CA LYS A 168 16.40 9.51 2.29
C LYS A 168 16.78 8.04 2.07
N LEU A 169 17.23 7.38 3.12
CA LEU A 169 17.65 5.98 3.08
C LEU A 169 16.47 5.05 2.77
N ARG A 170 15.26 5.40 3.25
CA ARG A 170 14.02 4.66 2.93
C ARG A 170 13.75 4.65 1.43
N VAL A 171 13.85 5.81 0.75
CA VAL A 171 13.67 5.90 -0.70
C VAL A 171 14.69 5.04 -1.46
N GLU A 172 15.97 5.11 -1.07
CA GLU A 172 17.02 4.28 -1.67
C GLU A 172 16.74 2.78 -1.48
N MET A 173 16.33 2.38 -0.29
CA MET A 173 16.08 0.98 0.04
C MET A 173 14.82 0.40 -0.62
N ARG A 174 13.81 1.20 -0.92
CA ARG A 174 12.64 0.77 -1.74
C ARG A 174 13.12 0.22 -3.09
N THR A 175 13.97 0.97 -3.80
CA THR A 175 14.53 0.56 -5.10
C THR A 175 15.33 -0.73 -4.96
N VAL A 176 16.23 -0.79 -3.98
CA VAL A 176 17.07 -1.97 -3.73
C VAL A 176 16.24 -3.23 -3.47
N ILE A 177 15.21 -3.14 -2.62
CA ILE A 177 14.33 -4.28 -2.30
C ILE A 177 13.60 -4.78 -3.54
N LYS A 178 13.07 -3.86 -4.37
CA LYS A 178 12.36 -4.22 -5.61
C LYS A 178 13.30 -4.88 -6.62
N GLU A 179 14.49 -4.34 -6.83
CA GLU A 179 15.51 -4.91 -7.73
C GLU A 179 15.93 -6.32 -7.30
N ILE A 180 16.17 -6.51 -6.00
CA ILE A 180 16.55 -7.81 -5.45
C ILE A 180 15.44 -8.82 -5.65
N GLN A 181 14.19 -8.48 -5.29
CA GLN A 181 13.04 -9.36 -5.46
C GLN A 181 12.88 -9.78 -6.94
N HIS A 182 13.00 -8.83 -7.85
CA HIS A 182 12.92 -9.09 -9.29
C HIS A 182 14.07 -9.98 -9.78
N THR A 183 15.30 -9.74 -9.30
CA THR A 183 16.48 -10.53 -9.67
C THR A 183 16.39 -11.96 -9.18
N VAL A 184 15.88 -12.16 -7.96
CA VAL A 184 15.72 -13.49 -7.35
C VAL A 184 14.46 -14.18 -7.84
N GLY A 185 13.43 -13.43 -8.28
CA GLY A 185 12.14 -13.95 -8.74
C GLY A 185 11.32 -14.62 -7.65
N ILE A 186 11.44 -14.16 -6.40
CA ILE A 186 10.79 -14.76 -5.23
C ILE A 186 9.41 -14.12 -4.98
N THR A 187 8.44 -14.93 -4.52
CA THR A 187 7.18 -14.41 -3.97
C THR A 187 7.46 -13.66 -2.68
N ASN A 188 7.01 -12.43 -2.61
CA ASN A 188 7.23 -11.56 -1.47
C ASN A 188 5.90 -11.10 -0.84
N VAL A 189 5.80 -11.18 0.50
CA VAL A 189 4.71 -10.56 1.26
C VAL A 189 5.30 -9.47 2.14
N TYR A 190 4.93 -8.25 1.84
CA TYR A 190 5.44 -7.04 2.49
C TYR A 190 4.36 -6.40 3.35
N VAL A 191 4.65 -6.11 4.58
CA VAL A 191 3.75 -5.35 5.48
C VAL A 191 4.31 -3.95 5.66
N THR A 192 3.47 -2.96 5.46
CA THR A 192 3.77 -1.57 5.77
C THR A 192 2.50 -0.80 6.14
N HIS A 193 2.67 0.33 6.82
CA HIS A 193 1.64 1.36 6.98
C HIS A 193 1.95 2.60 6.12
N ASP A 194 3.10 2.64 5.45
CA ASP A 194 3.53 3.72 4.56
C ASP A 194 2.98 3.48 3.15
N GLN A 195 2.11 4.39 2.72
CA GLN A 195 1.45 4.31 1.42
C GLN A 195 2.43 4.50 0.26
N GLU A 196 3.42 5.39 0.41
CA GLU A 196 4.42 5.61 -0.63
C GLU A 196 5.30 4.38 -0.84
N GLU A 197 5.65 3.67 0.25
CA GLU A 197 6.35 2.40 0.15
C GLU A 197 5.53 1.40 -0.66
N ALA A 198 4.27 1.18 -0.25
CA ALA A 198 3.37 0.24 -0.91
C ALA A 198 3.21 0.57 -2.41
N MET A 199 2.98 1.85 -2.74
CA MET A 199 2.82 2.31 -4.13
C MET A 199 4.08 2.10 -4.98
N ALA A 200 5.27 2.29 -4.38
CA ALA A 200 6.54 2.24 -5.11
C ALA A 200 7.01 0.81 -5.42
N VAL A 201 6.77 -0.15 -4.52
CA VAL A 201 7.39 -1.48 -4.63
C VAL A 201 6.45 -2.59 -5.09
N SER A 202 5.14 -2.42 -4.95
CA SER A 202 4.17 -3.51 -5.11
C SER A 202 3.74 -3.76 -6.55
N ASP A 203 3.52 -5.02 -6.88
CA ASP A 203 2.77 -5.41 -8.07
C ASP A 203 1.26 -5.35 -7.79
N ARG A 204 0.82 -5.86 -6.62
CA ARG A 204 -0.51 -5.64 -6.06
C ARG A 204 -0.45 -5.32 -4.57
N ILE A 205 -1.47 -4.61 -4.12
CA ILE A 205 -1.66 -4.21 -2.72
C ILE A 205 -3.02 -4.71 -2.25
N ALA A 206 -3.05 -5.30 -1.06
CA ALA A 206 -4.30 -5.51 -0.31
C ALA A 206 -4.44 -4.39 0.72
N VAL A 207 -5.46 -3.57 0.58
CA VAL A 207 -5.82 -2.56 1.58
C VAL A 207 -6.68 -3.23 2.65
N MET A 208 -6.19 -3.25 3.88
CA MET A 208 -6.85 -3.89 5.03
C MET A 208 -7.43 -2.88 6.00
N ASN A 209 -8.59 -3.19 6.56
CA ASN A 209 -9.20 -2.42 7.64
C ASN A 209 -9.95 -3.36 8.59
N LYS A 210 -9.68 -3.26 9.90
CA LYS A 210 -10.37 -4.02 10.97
C LYS A 210 -10.48 -5.53 10.70
N GLY A 211 -9.42 -6.14 10.17
CA GLY A 211 -9.35 -7.57 9.87
C GLY A 211 -9.84 -7.99 8.49
N ASP A 212 -10.46 -7.07 7.74
CA ASP A 212 -11.03 -7.35 6.42
C ASP A 212 -10.20 -6.72 5.30
N ILE A 213 -10.20 -7.35 4.14
CA ILE A 213 -9.64 -6.78 2.90
C ILE A 213 -10.70 -5.89 2.26
N GLN A 214 -10.36 -4.61 2.07
CA GLN A 214 -11.24 -3.62 1.44
C GLN A 214 -11.11 -3.61 -0.08
N GLN A 215 -9.89 -3.80 -0.59
CA GLN A 215 -9.59 -3.87 -2.02
C GLN A 215 -8.25 -4.55 -2.24
N VAL A 216 -8.14 -5.35 -3.31
CA VAL A 216 -6.89 -5.86 -3.86
C VAL A 216 -6.76 -5.37 -5.30
N GLY A 217 -5.63 -4.78 -5.64
CA GLY A 217 -5.39 -4.29 -7.01
C GLY A 217 -3.98 -3.77 -7.20
N THR A 218 -3.67 -3.34 -8.42
CA THR A 218 -2.40 -2.62 -8.65
C THR A 218 -2.39 -1.29 -7.91
N PRO A 219 -1.22 -0.70 -7.62
CA PRO A 219 -1.12 0.65 -7.03
C PRO A 219 -2.00 1.67 -7.77
N LYS A 220 -2.00 1.61 -9.10
CA LYS A 220 -2.79 2.50 -9.96
C LYS A 220 -4.30 2.30 -9.77
N ASP A 221 -4.78 1.04 -9.75
CA ASP A 221 -6.22 0.75 -9.57
C ASP A 221 -6.72 1.27 -8.22
N ILE A 222 -5.97 0.99 -7.15
CA ILE A 222 -6.32 1.41 -5.78
C ILE A 222 -6.35 2.93 -5.63
N TYR A 223 -5.39 3.64 -6.24
CA TYR A 223 -5.33 5.10 -6.17
C TYR A 223 -6.41 5.77 -7.02
N GLN A 224 -6.59 5.34 -8.27
CA GLN A 224 -7.47 5.99 -9.24
C GLN A 224 -8.93 5.54 -9.14
N ARG A 225 -9.18 4.27 -8.77
CA ARG A 225 -10.53 3.66 -8.68
C ARG A 225 -10.69 2.89 -7.37
N PRO A 226 -10.69 3.60 -6.23
CA PRO A 226 -10.92 2.98 -4.93
C PRO A 226 -12.29 2.32 -4.87
N ALA A 227 -12.36 1.12 -4.29
CA ALA A 227 -13.59 0.33 -4.24
C ALA A 227 -14.65 0.94 -3.30
N ASN A 228 -14.21 1.65 -2.27
CA ASN A 228 -15.08 2.31 -1.30
C ASN A 228 -14.43 3.59 -0.76
N LEU A 229 -15.20 4.35 0.00
CA LEU A 229 -14.77 5.64 0.54
C LEU A 229 -13.60 5.49 1.53
N PHE A 230 -13.54 4.37 2.30
CA PHE A 230 -12.41 4.12 3.17
C PHE A 230 -11.10 4.05 2.36
N VAL A 231 -11.07 3.27 1.29
CA VAL A 231 -9.87 3.18 0.43
C VAL A 231 -9.53 4.54 -0.18
N ALA A 232 -10.54 5.30 -0.65
CA ALA A 232 -10.34 6.64 -1.23
C ALA A 232 -9.68 7.62 -0.26
N THR A 233 -10.08 7.59 1.01
CA THR A 233 -9.57 8.50 2.04
C THR A 233 -8.33 8.00 2.76
N PHE A 234 -8.15 6.69 2.83
CA PHE A 234 -6.95 6.08 3.41
C PHE A 234 -5.76 6.17 2.45
N ILE A 235 -5.97 6.02 1.15
CA ILE A 235 -4.91 6.06 0.13
C ILE A 235 -4.77 7.48 -0.43
N GLY A 236 -3.69 8.17 -0.04
CA GLY A 236 -3.49 9.56 -0.39
C GLY A 236 -4.46 10.50 0.34
N ARG A 237 -4.59 11.72 -0.18
CA ARG A 237 -5.57 12.70 0.30
C ARG A 237 -6.79 12.72 -0.61
N SER A 238 -7.95 13.04 -0.07
CA SER A 238 -9.18 13.15 -0.85
C SER A 238 -10.14 14.14 -0.21
N ASN A 239 -10.67 15.03 -1.01
CA ASN A 239 -11.82 15.84 -0.64
C ASN A 239 -13.07 14.99 -0.78
N VAL A 240 -13.90 14.94 0.24
CA VAL A 240 -15.18 14.23 0.23
C VAL A 240 -16.29 15.26 0.34
N LEU A 241 -17.12 15.31 -0.70
CA LEU A 241 -18.23 16.26 -0.81
C LEU A 241 -19.55 15.48 -0.91
N ASP A 242 -20.61 16.06 -0.43
CA ASP A 242 -21.96 15.53 -0.60
C ASP A 242 -22.57 16.01 -1.91
N GLY A 243 -23.39 15.15 -2.54
CA GLY A 243 -24.06 15.46 -3.77
C GLY A 243 -25.19 14.50 -4.11
N GLU A 244 -25.75 14.69 -5.28
CA GLU A 244 -26.80 13.85 -5.83
C GLU A 244 -26.45 13.41 -7.25
N LEU A 245 -26.63 12.15 -7.53
CA LEU A 245 -26.64 11.63 -8.89
C LEU A 245 -28.07 11.69 -9.41
N ARG A 246 -28.30 12.37 -10.54
CA ARG A 246 -29.61 12.51 -11.18
C ARG A 246 -29.53 12.08 -12.63
N ILE A 247 -30.63 11.55 -13.15
CA ILE A 247 -30.74 11.22 -14.58
C ILE A 247 -31.46 12.36 -15.28
N GLU A 248 -30.73 13.09 -16.12
CA GLU A 248 -31.22 14.22 -16.90
C GLU A 248 -31.05 13.93 -18.39
N ASN A 249 -32.14 14.01 -19.16
CA ASN A 249 -32.14 13.70 -20.59
C ASN A 249 -31.51 12.33 -20.93
N GLY A 250 -31.68 11.34 -20.04
CA GLY A 250 -31.15 9.99 -20.20
C GLY A 250 -29.65 9.84 -19.87
N LYS A 251 -29.02 10.87 -19.32
CA LYS A 251 -27.60 10.84 -18.90
C LYS A 251 -27.46 11.04 -17.40
N PRO A 252 -26.50 10.37 -16.74
CA PRO A 252 -26.20 10.62 -15.34
C PRO A 252 -25.49 11.97 -15.18
N VAL A 253 -26.05 12.83 -14.33
CA VAL A 253 -25.51 14.15 -13.99
C VAL A 253 -25.27 14.16 -12.48
N LEU A 254 -24.03 14.47 -12.10
CA LEU A 254 -23.60 14.63 -10.72
C LEU A 254 -23.80 16.09 -10.31
N HIS A 255 -24.63 16.32 -9.29
CA HIS A 255 -24.85 17.62 -8.69
C HIS A 255 -24.11 17.72 -7.37
N PHE A 256 -23.23 18.70 -7.25
CA PHE A 256 -22.62 19.09 -5.98
C PHE A 256 -23.58 19.99 -5.22
N HIS A 257 -23.67 19.85 -3.89
CA HIS A 257 -24.50 20.77 -3.10
C HIS A 257 -24.06 22.22 -3.28
N ALA A 258 -22.78 22.48 -3.46
CA ALA A 258 -22.22 23.81 -3.73
C ALA A 258 -22.56 24.39 -5.14
N GLY A 259 -23.55 23.85 -5.85
CA GLY A 259 -24.19 24.45 -7.02
C GLY A 259 -23.56 24.15 -8.38
N ALA A 260 -22.49 23.33 -8.45
CA ALA A 260 -21.95 22.85 -9.72
C ALA A 260 -22.57 21.51 -10.15
N SER A 261 -22.58 21.23 -11.46
CA SER A 261 -23.01 19.94 -11.99
C SER A 261 -22.08 19.44 -13.09
N ILE A 262 -21.92 18.12 -13.17
CA ILE A 262 -21.03 17.46 -14.13
C ILE A 262 -21.73 16.23 -14.70
N THR A 263 -21.76 16.11 -16.04
CA THR A 263 -22.22 14.89 -16.70
C THR A 263 -21.16 13.79 -16.60
N LEU A 264 -21.56 12.59 -16.21
CA LEU A 264 -20.69 11.42 -16.10
C LEU A 264 -21.03 10.42 -17.19
N ASP A 265 -20.01 9.88 -17.87
CA ASP A 265 -20.20 8.87 -18.94
C ASP A 265 -19.85 7.45 -18.47
N ASN A 266 -19.38 7.27 -17.24
CA ASN A 266 -18.84 6.02 -16.72
C ASN A 266 -19.52 5.54 -15.43
N VAL A 267 -20.78 5.89 -15.21
CA VAL A 267 -21.59 5.34 -14.13
C VAL A 267 -22.05 3.93 -14.52
N ARG A 268 -21.92 2.95 -13.62
CA ARG A 268 -22.39 1.59 -13.87
C ARG A 268 -23.89 1.57 -14.18
N ALA A 269 -24.29 0.77 -15.17
CA ALA A 269 -25.68 0.76 -15.66
C ALA A 269 -26.71 0.53 -14.55
N GLU A 270 -26.42 -0.37 -13.62
CA GLU A 270 -27.29 -0.67 -12.46
C GLU A 270 -27.39 0.48 -11.46
N GLU A 271 -26.47 1.42 -11.48
CA GLU A 271 -26.41 2.58 -10.60
C GLU A 271 -26.89 3.88 -11.25
N CYS A 272 -27.31 3.84 -12.52
CA CYS A 272 -27.89 4.98 -13.23
C CYS A 272 -29.31 5.26 -12.71
N LYS A 273 -29.43 5.81 -11.51
CA LYS A 273 -30.69 6.22 -10.82
C LYS A 273 -30.47 7.47 -9.98
N ASN A 274 -31.57 8.15 -9.66
CA ASN A 274 -31.52 9.29 -8.76
C ASN A 274 -31.22 8.81 -7.33
N GLN A 275 -30.11 9.29 -6.76
CA GLN A 275 -29.67 8.87 -5.43
C GLN A 275 -28.70 9.88 -4.81
N PRO A 276 -28.69 10.03 -3.46
CA PRO A 276 -27.64 10.76 -2.78
C PRO A 276 -26.30 10.01 -2.89
N VAL A 277 -25.21 10.76 -3.00
CA VAL A 277 -23.87 10.20 -3.21
C VAL A 277 -22.82 10.94 -2.42
N LYS A 278 -21.69 10.26 -2.16
CA LYS A 278 -20.43 10.87 -1.72
C LYS A 278 -19.50 11.00 -2.92
N ILE A 279 -18.98 12.21 -3.09
CA ILE A 279 -18.06 12.55 -4.20
C ILE A 279 -16.66 12.67 -3.64
N SER A 280 -15.72 11.94 -4.21
CA SER A 280 -14.31 11.99 -3.82
C SER A 280 -13.49 12.60 -4.96
N VAL A 281 -12.79 13.69 -4.66
CA VAL A 281 -11.89 14.37 -5.60
C VAL A 281 -10.53 14.51 -4.94
N ARG A 282 -9.47 14.07 -5.63
CA ARG A 282 -8.11 14.26 -5.16
C ARG A 282 -7.75 15.76 -5.19
N PRO A 283 -6.94 16.27 -4.25
CA PRO A 283 -6.54 17.67 -4.25
C PRO A 283 -5.88 18.15 -5.54
N GLU A 284 -5.10 17.30 -6.20
CA GLU A 284 -4.41 17.56 -7.47
C GLU A 284 -5.30 17.46 -8.71
N GLU A 285 -6.52 17.00 -8.56
CA GLU A 285 -7.48 16.86 -9.67
C GLU A 285 -8.44 18.05 -9.78
N PHE A 286 -8.35 19.00 -8.86
CA PHE A 286 -8.99 20.30 -9.02
C PHE A 286 -8.20 21.18 -10.00
N ILE A 287 -8.96 21.90 -10.83
CA ILE A 287 -8.43 22.95 -11.70
C ILE A 287 -8.86 24.27 -11.10
N LEU A 288 -7.91 25.02 -10.57
CA LEU A 288 -8.18 26.29 -9.91
C LEU A 288 -8.13 27.42 -10.94
N ASP A 289 -9.23 28.15 -11.07
CA ASP A 289 -9.34 29.30 -11.94
C ASP A 289 -9.78 30.54 -11.10
N ALA A 290 -8.95 31.55 -11.12
CA ALA A 290 -9.23 32.82 -10.44
C ALA A 290 -10.08 33.78 -11.29
N SER A 291 -10.47 33.40 -12.53
CA SER A 291 -11.36 34.24 -13.35
C SER A 291 -12.80 34.19 -12.83
N THR A 292 -13.48 35.33 -12.86
CA THR A 292 -14.88 35.45 -12.39
C THR A 292 -15.88 34.76 -13.31
N ASP A 293 -15.49 34.50 -14.56
CA ASP A 293 -16.37 33.95 -15.60
C ASP A 293 -16.27 32.43 -15.74
N ALA A 294 -15.37 31.76 -14.98
CA ALA A 294 -15.21 30.33 -15.02
C ALA A 294 -16.42 29.59 -14.45
N THR A 295 -16.78 28.47 -15.09
CA THR A 295 -17.78 27.54 -14.55
C THR A 295 -17.11 26.58 -13.56
N GLY A 296 -17.79 26.21 -12.48
CA GLY A 296 -17.25 25.28 -11.48
C GLY A 296 -17.74 25.55 -10.07
N LEU A 297 -17.21 24.82 -9.12
CA LEU A 297 -17.48 25.01 -7.70
C LEU A 297 -16.91 26.34 -7.24
N LYS A 298 -17.75 27.18 -6.64
CA LYS A 298 -17.30 28.44 -6.04
C LYS A 298 -16.68 28.14 -4.67
N ALA A 299 -15.48 28.65 -4.45
CA ALA A 299 -14.79 28.52 -3.16
C ALA A 299 -14.02 29.79 -2.82
N THR A 300 -13.79 30.02 -1.53
CA THR A 300 -12.96 31.12 -1.03
C THR A 300 -11.67 30.50 -0.45
N VAL A 301 -10.53 31.05 -0.86
CA VAL A 301 -9.21 30.59 -0.35
C VAL A 301 -9.04 31.11 1.08
N ASP A 302 -8.81 30.20 2.01
CA ASP A 302 -8.57 30.49 3.43
C ASP A 302 -7.09 30.72 3.73
N SER A 303 -6.24 29.88 3.13
CA SER A 303 -4.79 29.96 3.30
C SER A 303 -4.06 29.15 2.22
N SER A 304 -2.76 29.43 2.07
CA SER A 304 -1.88 28.68 1.19
C SER A 304 -0.58 28.27 1.90
N VAL A 305 -0.02 27.11 1.49
CA VAL A 305 1.26 26.61 2.00
C VAL A 305 2.14 26.22 0.81
N PHE A 306 3.26 26.93 0.64
CA PHE A 306 4.24 26.62 -0.38
C PHE A 306 5.17 25.49 0.10
N LEU A 307 5.23 24.39 -0.67
CA LEU A 307 6.05 23.22 -0.36
C LEU A 307 7.13 22.93 -1.42
N GLY A 308 7.56 23.96 -2.13
CA GLY A 308 8.56 23.84 -3.21
C GLY A 308 7.91 23.48 -4.53
N LEU A 309 7.85 22.19 -4.87
CA LEU A 309 7.26 21.72 -6.14
C LEU A 309 5.77 22.05 -6.23
N ASN A 310 5.05 21.95 -5.12
CA ASN A 310 3.60 22.17 -5.06
C ASN A 310 3.24 23.25 -4.05
N THR A 311 2.16 23.99 -4.34
CA THR A 311 1.46 24.87 -3.40
C THR A 311 0.13 24.24 -3.03
N HIS A 312 -0.13 24.09 -1.73
CA HIS A 312 -1.40 23.62 -1.19
C HIS A 312 -2.26 24.82 -0.83
N TYR A 313 -3.48 24.87 -1.37
CA TYR A 313 -4.49 25.84 -1.02
C TYR A 313 -5.56 25.15 -0.18
N PHE A 314 -5.95 25.80 0.90
CA PHE A 314 -7.11 25.42 1.71
C PHE A 314 -8.21 26.45 1.44
N ALA A 315 -9.37 25.96 1.10
CA ALA A 315 -10.52 26.79 0.71
C ALA A 315 -11.80 26.21 1.33
N HIS A 316 -12.86 27.00 1.34
CA HIS A 316 -14.19 26.54 1.68
C HIS A 316 -15.20 26.95 0.61
N THR A 317 -16.25 26.13 0.42
CA THR A 317 -17.41 26.47 -0.43
C THR A 317 -18.38 27.41 0.32
N ASP A 318 -19.35 27.97 -0.40
CA ASP A 318 -20.40 28.79 0.22
C ASP A 318 -21.25 27.98 1.23
N ASP A 319 -21.33 26.65 1.09
CA ASP A 319 -22.00 25.71 2.01
C ASP A 319 -21.13 25.31 3.22
N GLY A 320 -19.88 25.74 3.25
CA GLY A 320 -18.93 25.50 4.35
C GLY A 320 -18.10 24.23 4.23
N ASP A 321 -18.17 23.51 3.12
CA ASP A 321 -17.32 22.36 2.85
C ASP A 321 -15.87 22.81 2.68
N LYS A 322 -14.96 22.15 3.40
CA LYS A 322 -13.52 22.39 3.32
C LYS A 322 -12.92 21.64 2.16
N ILE A 323 -12.13 22.33 1.34
CA ILE A 323 -11.47 21.77 0.15
C ILE A 323 -9.97 22.04 0.24
N GLU A 324 -9.17 21.00 0.05
CA GLU A 324 -7.73 21.10 -0.19
C GLU A 324 -7.47 20.99 -1.69
N ILE A 325 -6.63 21.87 -2.22
CA ILE A 325 -6.25 21.92 -3.64
C ILE A 325 -4.72 21.90 -3.69
N ILE A 326 -4.15 21.04 -4.55
CA ILE A 326 -2.71 20.97 -4.77
C ILE A 326 -2.43 21.35 -6.21
N GLN A 327 -1.60 22.37 -6.39
CA GLN A 327 -1.14 22.81 -7.71
C GLN A 327 0.37 22.85 -7.78
N GLU A 328 0.93 22.65 -8.97
CA GLU A 328 2.34 22.91 -9.22
C GLU A 328 2.64 24.38 -8.94
N SER A 329 3.71 24.63 -8.17
CA SER A 329 4.07 25.99 -7.76
C SER A 329 4.54 26.82 -8.94
N GLN A 330 3.98 28.01 -9.10
CA GLN A 330 4.39 29.00 -10.09
C GLN A 330 5.25 30.10 -9.45
N ILE A 331 6.15 30.69 -10.22
CA ILE A 331 7.14 31.66 -9.71
C ILE A 331 6.47 32.96 -9.20
N ASP A 332 5.37 33.38 -9.84
CA ASP A 332 4.80 34.73 -9.63
C ASP A 332 3.37 34.76 -9.08
N SER A 333 2.78 33.63 -8.68
CA SER A 333 1.36 33.63 -8.33
C SER A 333 0.97 32.68 -7.21
N ILE A 334 1.10 33.15 -5.97
CA ILE A 334 0.32 32.58 -4.87
C ILE A 334 -1.00 33.35 -4.80
N ILE A 335 -2.12 32.61 -4.85
CA ILE A 335 -3.45 33.22 -4.71
C ILE A 335 -3.62 33.73 -3.27
N PRO A 336 -3.94 35.03 -3.06
CA PRO A 336 -4.08 35.57 -1.73
C PRO A 336 -5.28 34.99 -0.96
N ASP A 337 -5.15 34.96 0.36
CA ASP A 337 -6.26 34.62 1.25
C ASP A 337 -7.45 35.54 1.02
N GLY A 338 -8.67 35.01 1.14
CA GLY A 338 -9.91 35.71 0.87
C GLY A 338 -10.29 35.81 -0.62
N THR A 339 -9.44 35.31 -1.53
CA THR A 339 -9.77 35.35 -2.96
C THR A 339 -10.85 34.29 -3.28
N VAL A 340 -11.89 34.73 -3.99
CA VAL A 340 -12.93 33.85 -4.52
C VAL A 340 -12.41 33.22 -5.82
N VAL A 341 -12.46 31.88 -5.89
CA VAL A 341 -12.01 31.10 -7.02
C VAL A 341 -13.11 30.18 -7.56
N ARG A 342 -12.95 29.72 -8.78
CA ARG A 342 -13.77 28.68 -9.38
C ARG A 342 -12.92 27.41 -9.51
N LEU A 343 -13.48 26.30 -9.03
CA LEU A 343 -12.83 25.01 -9.06
C LEU A 343 -13.47 24.14 -10.13
N GLY A 344 -12.77 23.97 -11.24
CA GLY A 344 -13.05 22.88 -12.19
C GLY A 344 -12.57 21.56 -11.62
N VAL A 345 -13.11 20.45 -12.11
CA VAL A 345 -12.70 19.10 -11.71
C VAL A 345 -12.45 18.27 -12.97
N LYS A 346 -11.37 17.49 -12.96
CA LYS A 346 -11.11 16.52 -14.02
C LYS A 346 -12.10 15.36 -13.90
N THR A 347 -13.12 15.34 -14.76
CA THR A 347 -14.28 14.44 -14.66
C THR A 347 -13.90 12.97 -14.67
N GLU A 348 -12.90 12.60 -15.47
CA GLU A 348 -12.39 11.23 -15.56
C GLU A 348 -11.66 10.75 -14.29
N LYS A 349 -11.37 11.67 -13.34
CA LYS A 349 -10.65 11.38 -12.09
C LYS A 349 -11.55 11.37 -10.85
N ILE A 350 -12.78 11.83 -10.99
CA ILE A 350 -13.76 11.78 -9.88
C ILE A 350 -14.06 10.33 -9.51
N ASN A 351 -14.32 10.10 -8.23
CA ASN A 351 -14.95 8.88 -7.74
C ASN A 351 -16.26 9.22 -7.04
N VAL A 352 -17.28 8.41 -7.27
CA VAL A 352 -18.63 8.59 -6.74
C VAL A 352 -19.02 7.32 -5.99
N PHE A 353 -19.40 7.48 -4.75
CA PHE A 353 -19.80 6.39 -3.88
C PHE A 353 -21.28 6.50 -3.50
N ASP A 354 -21.88 5.39 -3.10
CA ASP A 354 -23.18 5.39 -2.48
C ASP A 354 -23.20 6.30 -1.22
N ALA A 355 -24.36 6.62 -0.70
CA ALA A 355 -24.54 7.52 0.45
C ALA A 355 -23.76 7.04 1.70
N GLU A 356 -23.54 5.74 1.85
CA GLU A 356 -22.82 5.13 2.96
C GLU A 356 -21.31 5.02 2.72
N GLY A 357 -20.83 5.30 1.49
CA GLY A 357 -19.43 5.17 1.08
C GLY A 357 -18.93 3.73 0.97
N LYS A 358 -19.84 2.77 0.88
CA LYS A 358 -19.50 1.34 0.84
C LYS A 358 -19.06 0.87 -0.55
N GLN A 359 -19.60 1.49 -1.60
CA GLN A 359 -19.41 1.05 -2.96
C GLN A 359 -19.16 2.24 -3.90
N ASN A 360 -18.14 2.13 -4.75
CA ASN A 360 -17.93 3.07 -5.85
C ASN A 360 -18.94 2.77 -6.97
N LEU A 361 -19.66 3.77 -7.44
CA LEU A 361 -20.72 3.65 -8.45
C LEU A 361 -20.21 3.70 -9.89
N LEU A 362 -18.91 3.98 -10.08
CA LEU A 362 -18.32 4.14 -11.40
C LEU A 362 -17.74 2.83 -11.93
N GLU A 363 -17.64 2.78 -13.26
CA GLU A 363 -16.92 1.71 -13.95
C GLU A 363 -15.41 1.76 -13.72
N GLY A 364 -14.71 0.66 -14.02
CA GLY A 364 -13.25 0.56 -13.94
C GLY A 364 -12.72 0.26 -12.54
N VAL A 365 -13.57 0.06 -11.54
CA VAL A 365 -13.16 -0.44 -10.23
C VAL A 365 -12.72 -1.90 -10.35
N ARG A 366 -11.50 -2.19 -9.94
CA ARG A 366 -10.96 -3.54 -9.89
C ARG A 366 -10.76 -3.96 -8.44
N ASN A 367 -11.20 -5.14 -8.11
CA ASN A 367 -10.95 -5.78 -6.83
C ASN A 367 -10.61 -7.25 -7.08
N ASP A 368 -9.31 -7.54 -7.12
CA ASP A 368 -8.77 -8.88 -7.41
C ASP A 368 -8.77 -9.79 -6.16
N ASN A 369 -9.68 -9.55 -5.24
CA ASN A 369 -9.81 -10.35 -4.01
C ASN A 369 -10.64 -11.63 -4.21
N ALA A 370 -11.18 -11.86 -5.41
CA ALA A 370 -11.91 -13.09 -5.70
C ALA A 370 -10.96 -14.29 -5.66
N VAL A 371 -11.21 -15.22 -4.75
CA VAL A 371 -10.52 -16.51 -4.57
C VAL A 371 -11.25 -17.61 -5.33
#